data_8e61f8f58d1d748bea3798523a3db136
#
_entry.id   8e61f8f58d1d748bea3798523a3db136
#
_cell.length_a   1.000
_cell.length_b   1.000
_cell.length_c   1.000
_cell.angle_alpha   90.00
_cell.angle_beta   90.00
_cell.angle_gamma   90.00
#
_symmetry.space_group_name_H-M   'P 1'
#
loop_
_entity.id
_entity.type
_entity.pdbx_description
1 polymer ?
#
loop_
_entity_poly.entity_id
_entity_poly.type
_entity_poly.pdbx_seq_one_letter_code
_entity_poly.pdbx_strand_id
1 'polypeptide(L)'
;MSFDEKTVWLIQEKTQFNTDNIEKVLRLLEILNEIFAHPVLSNFYALKGGTALNLFYFNIPRLSVDIDLNYQGLDRSEMLENKKEHEKIFQKLFQEKGYTVKRMPEEHAGGKWRLNYKNIMGQDQNLEVDLAYMLRVPLMPTEIRSSNDFCGFKAQNIRVLNIHELAAGKFCALLSRCKPRDLFDAHLLLHNISWNKQKLRECFTTYAAFNKDDFSQIEALGDVKFDLSQFKAQLIATLPAGSITLSPEEYLNKLISECREKLDIILPFSDSEKNFLKEVNFTGNIYPEMVSEDESMQMNIRNQPMLAWKCLNVKNYRSKQK
;
A
#
# COMPACT_ATOMS: atom_id res chain seq x y z
N MET A 1 10.25 20.88 -7.56
CA MET A 1 9.75 21.08 -8.94
C MET A 1 8.73 22.21 -8.89
N SER A 2 8.73 23.16 -9.80
CA SER A 2 7.65 24.15 -9.88
C SER A 2 6.77 23.81 -11.08
N PHE A 3 5.47 23.83 -10.90
CA PHE A 3 4.47 23.72 -11.96
C PHE A 3 3.42 24.80 -11.75
N ASP A 4 2.80 25.22 -12.83
CA ASP A 4 1.76 26.25 -12.86
C ASP A 4 0.44 25.69 -13.42
N GLU A 5 -0.57 26.50 -13.44
CA GLU A 5 -1.90 26.17 -13.97
C GLU A 5 -1.81 25.65 -15.42
N LYS A 6 -1.01 26.32 -16.26
CA LYS A 6 -0.82 25.94 -17.67
C LYS A 6 -0.24 24.54 -17.80
N THR A 7 0.73 24.19 -16.95
CA THR A 7 1.32 22.85 -16.91
C THR A 7 0.27 21.78 -16.60
N VAL A 8 -0.59 22.02 -15.60
CA VAL A 8 -1.64 21.06 -15.23
C VAL A 8 -2.65 20.86 -16.36
N TRP A 9 -3.05 21.93 -17.04
CA TRP A 9 -3.95 21.83 -18.20
C TRP A 9 -3.32 21.08 -19.38
N LEU A 10 -2.06 21.32 -19.69
CA LEU A 10 -1.34 20.57 -20.73
C LEU A 10 -1.25 19.07 -20.41
N ILE A 11 -1.01 18.73 -19.16
CA ILE A 11 -1.00 17.32 -18.71
C ILE A 11 -2.40 16.72 -18.84
N GLN A 12 -3.43 17.46 -18.46
CA GLN A 12 -4.83 17.02 -18.57
C GLN A 12 -5.20 16.73 -20.04
N GLU A 13 -4.88 17.65 -20.94
CA GLU A 13 -5.13 17.45 -22.39
C GLU A 13 -4.43 16.20 -22.93
N LYS A 14 -3.19 15.96 -22.50
CA LYS A 14 -2.39 14.82 -22.96
C LYS A 14 -2.84 13.49 -22.34
N THR A 15 -3.25 13.49 -21.09
CA THR A 15 -3.46 12.26 -20.31
C THR A 15 -4.92 11.94 -20.03
N GLN A 16 -5.80 12.94 -20.16
CA GLN A 16 -7.24 12.86 -19.88
C GLN A 16 -7.56 12.54 -18.40
N PHE A 17 -6.60 12.66 -17.48
CA PHE A 17 -6.86 12.59 -16.05
C PHE A 17 -7.52 13.87 -15.52
N ASN A 18 -8.18 13.75 -14.36
CA ASN A 18 -8.75 14.88 -13.65
C ASN A 18 -7.66 15.83 -13.14
N THR A 19 -7.83 17.15 -13.29
CA THR A 19 -6.86 18.19 -12.93
C THR A 19 -6.47 18.18 -11.46
N ASP A 20 -7.42 17.98 -10.54
CA ASP A 20 -7.13 17.90 -9.11
C ASP A 20 -6.22 16.71 -8.76
N ASN A 21 -6.46 15.57 -9.41
CA ASN A 21 -5.62 14.38 -9.21
C ASN A 21 -4.25 14.54 -9.88
N ILE A 22 -4.15 15.20 -11.02
CA ILE A 22 -2.88 15.56 -11.66
C ILE A 22 -2.04 16.41 -10.69
N GLU A 23 -2.60 17.50 -10.18
CA GLU A 23 -1.90 18.38 -9.24
C GLU A 23 -1.43 17.62 -7.99
N LYS A 24 -2.29 16.76 -7.42
CA LYS A 24 -1.91 15.91 -6.28
C LYS A 24 -0.74 15.01 -6.59
N VAL A 25 -0.70 14.39 -7.79
CA VAL A 25 0.40 13.52 -8.21
C VAL A 25 1.69 14.32 -8.40
N LEU A 26 1.64 15.51 -8.99
CA LEU A 26 2.82 16.36 -9.15
C LEU A 26 3.42 16.74 -7.78
N ARG A 27 2.57 17.15 -6.83
CA ARG A 27 2.97 17.45 -5.44
C ARG A 27 3.52 16.22 -4.71
N LEU A 28 2.88 15.07 -4.91
CA LEU A 28 3.30 13.78 -4.36
C LEU A 28 4.71 13.40 -4.85
N LEU A 29 4.97 13.52 -6.15
CA LEU A 29 6.29 13.23 -6.72
C LEU A 29 7.37 14.18 -6.17
N GLU A 30 7.04 15.47 -5.97
CA GLU A 30 7.92 16.43 -5.33
C GLU A 30 8.23 16.02 -3.88
N ILE A 31 7.20 15.74 -3.08
CA ILE A 31 7.37 15.34 -1.67
C ILE A 31 8.16 14.04 -1.54
N LEU A 32 7.93 13.06 -2.42
CA LEU A 32 8.74 11.84 -2.44
C LEU A 32 10.23 12.15 -2.70
N ASN A 33 10.53 13.00 -3.67
CA ASN A 33 11.92 13.41 -3.94
C ASN A 33 12.55 14.05 -2.71
N GLU A 34 11.85 14.94 -2.00
CA GLU A 34 12.36 15.60 -0.81
C GLU A 34 12.58 14.62 0.36
N ILE A 35 11.64 13.71 0.59
CA ILE A 35 11.77 12.69 1.64
C ILE A 35 12.99 11.80 1.38
N PHE A 36 13.16 11.32 0.14
CA PHE A 36 14.22 10.38 -0.20
C PHE A 36 15.56 11.05 -0.56
N ALA A 37 15.58 12.35 -0.77
CA ALA A 37 16.82 13.14 -0.78
C ALA A 37 17.31 13.50 0.63
N HIS A 38 16.44 13.43 1.64
CA HIS A 38 16.82 13.76 3.01
C HIS A 38 17.74 12.68 3.60
N PRO A 39 18.95 13.03 4.11
CA PRO A 39 19.98 12.06 4.49
C PRO A 39 19.58 11.10 5.62
N VAL A 40 18.65 11.51 6.47
CA VAL A 40 18.10 10.65 7.54
C VAL A 40 16.93 9.83 7.00
N LEU A 41 15.88 10.48 6.45
CA LEU A 41 14.64 9.80 6.10
C LEU A 41 14.83 8.72 5.02
N SER A 42 15.69 8.93 4.04
CA SER A 42 15.96 7.98 2.96
C SER A 42 16.44 6.61 3.45
N ASN A 43 17.04 6.54 4.63
CA ASN A 43 17.55 5.30 5.20
C ASN A 43 16.47 4.47 5.90
N PHE A 44 15.41 5.11 6.35
CA PHE A 44 14.45 4.51 7.26
C PHE A 44 13.04 4.30 6.68
N TYR A 45 12.77 4.72 5.45
CA TYR A 45 11.42 4.57 4.91
C TYR A 45 11.41 3.86 3.57
N ALA A 46 10.34 3.12 3.31
CA ALA A 46 10.05 2.51 2.01
C ALA A 46 8.62 2.82 1.61
N LEU A 47 8.44 3.23 0.35
CA LEU A 47 7.14 3.50 -0.24
C LEU A 47 6.38 2.19 -0.46
N LYS A 48 5.09 2.22 -0.17
CA LYS A 48 4.15 1.12 -0.39
C LYS A 48 2.84 1.60 -1.01
N GLY A 49 1.84 0.74 -1.01
CA GLY A 49 0.46 1.09 -1.35
C GLY A 49 0.21 1.29 -2.83
N GLY A 50 -0.88 1.98 -3.14
CA GLY A 50 -1.31 2.23 -4.51
C GLY A 50 -0.33 3.09 -5.31
N THR A 51 0.32 4.03 -4.66
CA THR A 51 1.31 4.92 -5.27
C THR A 51 2.55 4.16 -5.72
N ALA A 52 3.09 3.26 -4.89
CA ALA A 52 4.19 2.38 -5.30
C ALA A 52 3.80 1.55 -6.53
N LEU A 53 2.62 0.94 -6.55
CA LEU A 53 2.17 0.13 -7.68
C LEU A 53 1.97 0.96 -8.95
N ASN A 54 1.15 1.99 -8.88
CA ASN A 54 0.68 2.70 -10.07
C ASN A 54 1.73 3.62 -10.70
N LEU A 55 2.63 4.20 -9.89
CA LEU A 55 3.65 5.13 -10.39
C LEU A 55 5.02 4.48 -10.61
N PHE A 56 5.34 3.34 -9.96
CA PHE A 56 6.69 2.75 -10.03
C PHE A 56 6.74 1.37 -10.68
N TYR A 57 5.68 0.58 -10.59
CA TYR A 57 5.62 -0.75 -11.21
C TYR A 57 4.76 -0.78 -12.47
N PHE A 58 3.66 -0.02 -12.51
CA PHE A 58 2.80 0.10 -13.69
C PHE A 58 2.98 1.47 -14.36
N ASN A 59 2.67 1.54 -15.65
CA ASN A 59 2.77 2.78 -16.42
C ASN A 59 1.55 3.69 -16.20
N ILE A 60 1.31 4.06 -14.95
CA ILE A 60 0.30 5.03 -14.50
C ILE A 60 -1.11 4.71 -15.04
N PRO A 61 -1.63 3.49 -14.83
CA PRO A 61 -2.95 3.10 -15.32
C PRO A 61 -4.09 3.84 -14.63
N ARG A 62 -3.85 4.29 -13.40
CA ARG A 62 -4.69 5.23 -12.63
C ARG A 62 -3.83 6.14 -11.77
N LEU A 63 -4.38 7.29 -11.39
CA LEU A 63 -3.70 8.15 -10.43
C LEU A 63 -3.91 7.63 -9.00
N SER A 64 -2.81 7.56 -8.24
CA SER A 64 -2.80 7.34 -6.80
C SER A 64 -2.27 8.59 -6.12
N VAL A 65 -2.98 9.08 -5.11
CA VAL A 65 -2.80 10.44 -4.57
C VAL A 65 -2.41 10.46 -3.08
N ASP A 66 -2.09 9.32 -2.51
CA ASP A 66 -1.68 9.18 -1.11
C ASP A 66 -0.22 8.70 -1.06
N ILE A 67 0.55 9.14 -0.07
CA ILE A 67 1.90 8.65 0.21
C ILE A 67 1.83 7.69 1.40
N ASP A 68 2.04 6.40 1.16
CA ASP A 68 2.11 5.38 2.19
C ASP A 68 3.57 4.96 2.40
N LEU A 69 4.11 5.13 3.60
CA LEU A 69 5.49 4.78 3.95
C LEU A 69 5.54 3.78 5.09
N ASN A 70 6.35 2.74 4.95
CA ASN A 70 6.75 1.86 6.05
C ASN A 70 8.11 2.30 6.58
N TYR A 71 8.19 2.51 7.89
CA TYR A 71 9.48 2.58 8.58
C TYR A 71 10.23 1.25 8.40
N GLN A 72 11.56 1.31 8.29
CA GLN A 72 12.43 0.14 8.15
C GLN A 72 13.36 0.07 9.35
N GLY A 73 13.35 -1.04 10.07
CA GLY A 73 14.23 -1.26 11.23
C GLY A 73 13.71 -2.38 12.12
N LEU A 74 14.60 -3.19 12.62
CA LEU A 74 14.26 -4.37 13.42
C LEU A 74 13.96 -3.99 14.87
N ASP A 75 14.81 -3.16 15.47
CA ASP A 75 14.73 -2.82 16.89
C ASP A 75 13.57 -1.86 17.20
N ARG A 76 12.79 -2.18 18.24
CA ARG A 76 11.65 -1.37 18.65
C ARG A 76 12.07 -0.11 19.40
N SER A 77 13.12 -0.17 20.21
CA SER A 77 13.57 0.97 21.02
C SER A 77 14.18 2.04 20.12
N GLU A 78 15.03 1.62 19.18
CA GLU A 78 15.59 2.50 18.13
C GLU A 78 14.47 3.14 17.31
N MET A 79 13.46 2.36 16.90
CA MET A 79 12.32 2.89 16.14
C MET A 79 11.56 3.97 16.92
N LEU A 80 11.36 3.79 18.26
CA LEU A 80 10.66 4.77 19.09
C LEU A 80 11.46 6.07 19.29
N GLU A 81 12.77 5.99 19.35
CA GLU A 81 13.67 7.15 19.40
C GLU A 81 13.66 7.89 18.07
N ASN A 82 13.92 7.17 16.97
CA ASN A 82 13.90 7.72 15.62
C ASN A 82 12.55 8.35 15.27
N LYS A 83 11.43 7.75 15.68
CA LYS A 83 10.09 8.28 15.42
C LYS A 83 9.97 9.73 15.85
N LYS A 84 10.43 10.09 17.06
CA LYS A 84 10.30 11.46 17.60
C LYS A 84 11.10 12.48 16.79
N GLU A 85 12.29 12.09 16.35
CA GLU A 85 13.14 12.94 15.53
C GLU A 85 12.61 13.05 14.11
N HIS A 86 12.25 11.92 13.49
CA HIS A 86 11.74 11.89 12.13
C HIS A 86 10.44 12.67 11.98
N GLU A 87 9.54 12.63 12.96
CA GLU A 87 8.30 13.41 12.94
C GLU A 87 8.58 14.92 12.88
N LYS A 88 9.62 15.41 13.57
CA LYS A 88 10.03 16.82 13.49
C LYS A 88 10.61 17.15 12.10
N ILE A 89 11.41 16.24 11.55
CA ILE A 89 11.98 16.40 10.20
C ILE A 89 10.87 16.45 9.16
N PHE A 90 9.91 15.51 9.19
CA PHE A 90 8.74 15.52 8.29
C PHE A 90 7.95 16.83 8.41
N GLN A 91 7.65 17.26 9.62
CA GLN A 91 6.89 18.49 9.83
C GLN A 91 7.61 19.70 9.23
N LYS A 92 8.92 19.84 9.49
CA LYS A 92 9.74 20.92 8.93
C LYS A 92 9.78 20.88 7.41
N LEU A 93 10.07 19.70 6.83
CA LEU A 93 10.11 19.49 5.39
C LEU A 93 8.81 19.92 4.71
N PHE A 94 7.66 19.49 5.24
CA PHE A 94 6.36 19.84 4.67
C PHE A 94 6.06 21.32 4.80
N GLN A 95 6.40 21.96 5.92
CA GLN A 95 6.23 23.40 6.11
C GLN A 95 7.12 24.23 5.16
N GLU A 96 8.37 23.83 4.95
CA GLU A 96 9.30 24.46 3.99
C GLU A 96 8.82 24.35 2.54
N LYS A 97 8.00 23.33 2.22
CA LYS A 97 7.32 23.18 0.93
C LYS A 97 5.99 23.94 0.85
N GLY A 98 5.67 24.75 1.86
CA GLY A 98 4.49 25.62 1.84
C GLY A 98 3.18 24.96 2.25
N TYR A 99 3.22 23.76 2.86
CA TYR A 99 2.02 23.12 3.35
C TYR A 99 1.65 23.56 4.76
N THR A 100 0.36 23.74 5.00
CA THR A 100 -0.17 23.79 6.37
C THR A 100 -0.36 22.36 6.86
N VAL A 101 0.42 21.99 7.87
CA VAL A 101 0.56 20.58 8.28
C VAL A 101 -0.34 20.28 9.46
N LYS A 102 -1.14 19.21 9.35
CA LYS A 102 -1.92 18.65 10.45
C LYS A 102 -1.57 17.16 10.61
N ARG A 103 -1.06 16.78 11.80
CA ARG A 103 -0.82 15.39 12.16
C ARG A 103 -2.10 14.81 12.78
N MET A 104 -2.46 13.56 12.43
CA MET A 104 -3.63 12.86 12.95
C MET A 104 -3.38 11.34 12.98
N PRO A 105 -3.87 10.63 13.99
CA PRO A 105 -3.95 11.05 15.39
C PRO A 105 -2.56 11.11 16.03
N GLU A 106 -2.45 11.68 17.22
CA GLU A 106 -1.18 11.78 17.95
C GLU A 106 -0.73 10.44 18.54
N GLU A 107 -1.63 9.49 18.70
CA GLU A 107 -1.41 8.21 19.37
C GLU A 107 -1.27 7.05 18.37
N HIS A 108 -0.43 6.08 18.74
CA HIS A 108 -0.28 4.73 18.19
C HIS A 108 0.80 4.47 17.12
N ALA A 109 0.80 3.24 16.68
CA ALA A 109 1.77 2.54 15.84
C ALA A 109 1.94 3.09 14.41
N GLY A 110 1.20 4.12 14.06
CA GLY A 110 1.29 4.85 12.79
C GLY A 110 1.16 6.35 13.02
N GLY A 111 1.30 7.12 11.96
CA GLY A 111 1.04 8.56 11.96
C GLY A 111 0.54 8.99 10.60
N LYS A 112 -0.51 9.80 10.58
CA LYS A 112 -1.04 10.36 9.35
C LYS A 112 -0.84 11.86 9.34
N TRP A 113 -0.25 12.35 8.26
CA TRP A 113 -0.06 13.76 8.01
C TRP A 113 -1.03 14.20 6.94
N ARG A 114 -1.77 15.28 7.20
CA ARG A 114 -2.55 15.97 6.19
C ARG A 114 -1.86 17.28 5.85
N LEU A 115 -1.45 17.38 4.61
CA LEU A 115 -0.75 18.53 4.04
C LEU A 115 -1.75 19.38 3.28
N ASN A 116 -2.24 20.44 3.91
CA ASN A 116 -3.23 21.33 3.29
C ASN A 116 -2.52 22.38 2.43
N TYR A 117 -3.09 22.67 1.27
CA TYR A 117 -2.59 23.66 0.32
C TYR A 117 -3.74 24.28 -0.50
N LYS A 118 -3.47 25.40 -1.16
CA LYS A 118 -4.34 25.93 -2.21
C LYS A 118 -3.94 25.30 -3.54
N ASN A 119 -4.91 24.69 -4.26
CA ASN A 119 -4.67 24.19 -5.60
C ASN A 119 -4.48 25.35 -6.61
N ILE A 120 -4.15 25.03 -7.86
CA ILE A 120 -3.96 26.01 -8.93
C ILE A 120 -5.18 26.90 -9.17
N MET A 121 -6.39 26.48 -8.77
CA MET A 121 -7.63 27.23 -8.84
C MET A 121 -7.94 28.02 -7.56
N GLY A 122 -7.02 28.06 -6.59
CA GLY A 122 -7.19 28.74 -5.29
C GLY A 122 -8.09 28.00 -4.29
N GLN A 123 -8.52 26.77 -4.57
CA GLN A 123 -9.39 25.98 -3.70
C GLN A 123 -8.56 25.21 -2.65
N ASP A 124 -9.16 24.97 -1.48
CA ASP A 124 -8.53 24.17 -0.43
C ASP A 124 -8.47 22.69 -0.82
N GLN A 125 -7.28 22.15 -0.81
CA GLN A 125 -6.99 20.74 -1.10
C GLN A 125 -6.02 20.19 -0.05
N ASN A 126 -5.87 18.85 -0.03
CA ASN A 126 -4.90 18.20 0.83
C ASN A 126 -4.22 17.00 0.14
N LEU A 127 -3.02 16.71 0.59
CA LEU A 127 -2.27 15.48 0.31
C LEU A 127 -2.09 14.73 1.63
N GLU A 128 -2.25 13.42 1.62
CA GLU A 128 -2.09 12.58 2.81
C GLU A 128 -0.78 11.80 2.75
N VAL A 129 -0.05 11.80 3.88
CA VAL A 129 1.15 10.98 4.09
C VAL A 129 0.91 10.08 5.29
N ASP A 130 0.95 8.77 5.07
CA ASP A 130 0.70 7.76 6.09
C ASP A 130 1.98 7.01 6.45
N LEU A 131 2.35 7.00 7.74
CA LEU A 131 3.54 6.34 8.26
C LEU A 131 3.17 5.10 9.06
N ALA A 132 3.63 3.93 8.65
CA ALA A 132 3.41 2.68 9.35
C ALA A 132 4.70 2.17 10.00
N TYR A 133 4.65 1.93 11.31
CA TYR A 133 5.77 1.41 12.11
C TYR A 133 5.63 -0.08 12.44
N MET A 134 4.42 -0.63 12.32
CA MET A 134 4.15 -2.04 12.63
C MET A 134 4.55 -2.99 11.48
N LEU A 135 4.70 -2.49 10.27
CA LEU A 135 5.18 -3.24 9.10
C LEU A 135 6.65 -2.90 8.80
N ARG A 136 7.47 -2.70 9.84
CA ARG A 136 8.83 -2.19 9.72
C ARG A 136 9.88 -3.25 9.33
N VAL A 137 9.52 -4.52 9.37
CA VAL A 137 10.36 -5.62 8.90
C VAL A 137 9.80 -6.11 7.57
N PRO A 138 10.37 -5.73 6.42
CA PRO A 138 9.90 -6.22 5.14
C PRO A 138 10.18 -7.73 5.01
N LEU A 139 9.27 -8.46 4.37
CA LEU A 139 9.44 -9.89 4.10
C LEU A 139 10.48 -10.13 3.00
N MET A 140 10.52 -9.24 2.03
CA MET A 140 11.44 -9.28 0.89
C MET A 140 12.35 -8.04 0.88
N PRO A 141 13.55 -8.12 0.30
CA PRO A 141 14.41 -6.94 0.13
C PRO A 141 13.67 -5.82 -0.59
N THR A 142 13.78 -4.60 -0.06
CA THR A 142 13.27 -3.39 -0.72
C THR A 142 14.09 -3.05 -1.95
N GLU A 143 13.52 -2.31 -2.90
CA GLU A 143 14.15 -1.92 -4.15
C GLU A 143 14.29 -0.40 -4.24
N ILE A 144 15.36 0.09 -4.86
CA ILE A 144 15.48 1.50 -5.24
C ILE A 144 14.96 1.65 -6.68
N ARG A 145 13.93 2.46 -6.85
CA ARG A 145 13.28 2.67 -8.16
C ARG A 145 13.04 4.15 -8.42
N SER A 146 12.92 4.50 -9.69
CA SER A 146 12.36 5.79 -10.12
C SER A 146 10.93 5.56 -10.59
N SER A 147 10.06 6.55 -10.40
CA SER A 147 8.71 6.49 -10.94
C SER A 147 8.75 6.50 -12.48
N ASN A 148 7.67 6.03 -13.09
CA ASN A 148 7.44 6.31 -14.50
C ASN A 148 7.32 7.81 -14.75
N ASP A 149 7.58 8.22 -15.98
CA ASP A 149 7.50 9.62 -16.38
C ASP A 149 6.04 10.06 -16.45
N PHE A 150 5.69 11.06 -15.63
CA PHE A 150 4.38 11.70 -15.71
C PHE A 150 4.52 13.06 -16.37
N CYS A 151 4.59 13.05 -17.70
CA CYS A 151 4.72 14.27 -18.53
C CYS A 151 5.91 15.17 -18.14
N GLY A 152 7.08 14.58 -17.91
CA GLY A 152 8.32 15.27 -17.53
C GLY A 152 8.56 15.33 -16.01
N PHE A 153 7.62 14.84 -15.18
CA PHE A 153 7.76 14.78 -13.74
C PHE A 153 8.05 13.37 -13.25
N LYS A 154 9.05 13.22 -12.40
CA LYS A 154 9.49 11.94 -11.82
C LYS A 154 9.91 12.07 -10.36
N ALA A 155 9.66 11.01 -9.59
CA ALA A 155 10.37 10.76 -8.34
C ALA A 155 11.53 9.79 -8.63
N GLN A 156 12.71 10.08 -8.07
CA GLN A 156 13.94 9.33 -8.35
C GLN A 156 14.56 8.77 -7.07
N ASN A 157 15.20 7.62 -7.21
CA ASN A 157 15.90 6.95 -6.11
C ASN A 157 15.01 6.68 -4.88
N ILE A 158 13.76 6.34 -5.12
CA ILE A 158 12.79 6.04 -4.08
C ILE A 158 12.93 4.57 -3.65
N ARG A 159 13.09 4.32 -2.36
CA ARG A 159 13.01 2.96 -1.82
C ARG A 159 11.54 2.53 -1.81
N VAL A 160 11.25 1.40 -2.45
CA VAL A 160 9.90 0.83 -2.53
C VAL A 160 9.89 -0.60 -2.00
N LEU A 161 8.76 -1.06 -1.47
CA LEU A 161 8.58 -2.47 -1.12
C LEU A 161 8.63 -3.34 -2.37
N ASN A 162 9.10 -4.57 -2.21
CA ASN A 162 9.11 -5.56 -3.29
C ASN A 162 7.70 -5.83 -3.80
N ILE A 163 7.58 -6.09 -5.11
CA ILE A 163 6.29 -6.27 -5.78
C ILE A 163 5.46 -7.43 -5.19
N HIS A 164 6.08 -8.52 -4.71
CA HIS A 164 5.37 -9.65 -4.08
C HIS A 164 4.71 -9.21 -2.78
N GLU A 165 5.38 -8.38 -2.01
CA GLU A 165 4.87 -7.87 -0.73
C GLU A 165 3.77 -6.81 -0.96
N LEU A 166 3.93 -5.94 -1.95
CA LEU A 166 2.89 -5.01 -2.38
C LEU A 166 1.63 -5.73 -2.85
N ALA A 167 1.80 -6.80 -3.64
CA ALA A 167 0.70 -7.62 -4.12
C ALA A 167 -0.02 -8.35 -2.96
N ALA A 168 0.74 -8.94 -2.04
CA ALA A 168 0.19 -9.57 -0.84
C ALA A 168 -0.72 -8.61 -0.06
N GLY A 169 -0.25 -7.37 0.18
CA GLY A 169 -1.05 -6.35 0.83
C GLY A 169 -2.33 -5.98 0.05
N LYS A 170 -2.27 -5.93 -1.29
CA LYS A 170 -3.42 -5.63 -2.14
C LYS A 170 -4.43 -6.78 -2.20
N PHE A 171 -3.98 -8.02 -2.30
CA PHE A 171 -4.87 -9.19 -2.28
C PHE A 171 -5.56 -9.34 -0.92
N CYS A 172 -4.85 -9.14 0.19
CA CYS A 172 -5.47 -9.10 1.51
C CYS A 172 -6.50 -7.97 1.63
N ALA A 173 -6.20 -6.78 1.12
CA ALA A 173 -7.14 -5.67 1.12
C ALA A 173 -8.38 -5.94 0.26
N LEU A 174 -8.21 -6.56 -0.92
CA LEU A 174 -9.33 -6.99 -1.76
C LEU A 174 -10.24 -7.97 -1.02
N LEU A 175 -9.67 -8.99 -0.39
CA LEU A 175 -10.43 -10.05 0.29
C LEU A 175 -11.09 -9.59 1.61
N SER A 176 -10.58 -8.54 2.26
CA SER A 176 -11.11 -8.08 3.56
C SER A 176 -12.05 -6.89 3.46
N ARG A 177 -11.71 -5.86 2.68
CA ARG A 177 -12.47 -4.59 2.66
C ARG A 177 -13.17 -4.29 1.33
N CYS A 178 -12.85 -5.04 0.28
CA CYS A 178 -13.54 -5.00 -1.02
C CYS A 178 -13.70 -3.58 -1.62
N LYS A 179 -12.62 -2.77 -1.59
CA LYS A 179 -12.68 -1.43 -2.18
C LYS A 179 -12.42 -1.48 -3.69
N PRO A 180 -13.09 -0.63 -4.49
CA PRO A 180 -12.93 -0.61 -5.95
C PRO A 180 -11.51 -0.44 -6.44
N ARG A 181 -10.70 0.40 -5.77
CA ARG A 181 -9.28 0.57 -6.11
C ARG A 181 -8.43 -0.66 -5.82
N ASP A 182 -8.79 -1.45 -4.78
CA ASP A 182 -8.08 -2.70 -4.48
C ASP A 182 -8.40 -3.77 -5.51
N LEU A 183 -9.65 -3.84 -6.01
CA LEU A 183 -10.03 -4.72 -7.11
C LEU A 183 -9.26 -4.38 -8.40
N PHE A 184 -9.18 -3.11 -8.77
CA PHE A 184 -8.47 -2.66 -9.95
C PHE A 184 -6.96 -2.94 -9.86
N ASP A 185 -6.33 -2.61 -8.72
CA ASP A 185 -4.91 -2.88 -8.47
C ASP A 185 -4.62 -4.39 -8.47
N ALA A 186 -5.49 -5.21 -7.88
CA ALA A 186 -5.38 -6.67 -7.90
C ALA A 186 -5.52 -7.23 -9.33
N HIS A 187 -6.46 -6.72 -10.11
CA HIS A 187 -6.62 -7.09 -11.51
C HIS A 187 -5.35 -6.81 -12.31
N LEU A 188 -4.76 -5.62 -12.17
CA LEU A 188 -3.51 -5.28 -12.84
C LEU A 188 -2.37 -6.20 -12.42
N LEU A 189 -2.23 -6.50 -11.13
CA LEU A 189 -1.22 -7.40 -10.60
C LEU A 189 -1.36 -8.81 -11.18
N LEU A 190 -2.57 -9.35 -11.23
CA LEU A 190 -2.84 -10.68 -11.74
C LEU A 190 -2.62 -10.83 -13.26
N HIS A 191 -2.74 -9.72 -14.03
CA HIS A 191 -2.66 -9.78 -15.49
C HIS A 191 -1.34 -9.29 -16.07
N ASN A 192 -0.60 -8.45 -15.36
CA ASN A 192 0.58 -7.79 -15.95
C ASN A 192 1.91 -8.19 -15.30
N ILE A 193 1.91 -9.04 -14.28
CA ILE A 193 3.13 -9.47 -13.59
C ILE A 193 3.32 -10.97 -13.77
N SER A 194 4.54 -11.34 -14.14
CA SER A 194 4.99 -12.74 -14.08
C SER A 194 5.47 -13.06 -12.69
N TRP A 195 4.74 -13.90 -11.97
CA TRP A 195 4.97 -14.16 -10.55
C TRP A 195 5.96 -15.31 -10.31
N ASN A 196 6.87 -15.12 -9.36
CA ASN A 196 7.37 -16.25 -8.58
C ASN A 196 6.26 -16.66 -7.61
N LYS A 197 5.55 -17.74 -7.95
CA LYS A 197 4.36 -18.20 -7.22
C LYS A 197 4.66 -18.49 -5.75
N GLN A 198 5.82 -19.09 -5.46
CA GLN A 198 6.22 -19.41 -4.09
C GLN A 198 6.39 -18.12 -3.27
N LYS A 199 7.19 -17.17 -3.72
CA LYS A 199 7.42 -15.89 -3.04
C LYS A 199 6.12 -15.10 -2.83
N LEU A 200 5.24 -15.12 -3.82
CA LEU A 200 3.94 -14.46 -3.72
C LEU A 200 3.08 -15.10 -2.63
N ARG A 201 3.02 -16.44 -2.59
CA ARG A 201 2.25 -17.17 -1.58
C ARG A 201 2.81 -16.99 -0.18
N GLU A 202 4.14 -17.01 -0.02
CA GLU A 202 4.82 -16.75 1.26
C GLU A 202 4.46 -15.35 1.81
N CYS A 203 4.56 -14.32 0.96
CA CYS A 203 4.15 -12.97 1.33
C CYS A 203 2.65 -12.89 1.63
N PHE A 204 1.81 -13.47 0.78
CA PHE A 204 0.36 -13.42 0.94
C PHE A 204 -0.12 -14.13 2.21
N THR A 205 0.38 -15.34 2.48
CA THR A 205 0.04 -16.09 3.70
C THR A 205 0.44 -15.33 4.96
N THR A 206 1.63 -14.71 4.95
CA THR A 206 2.09 -13.89 6.07
C THR A 206 1.21 -12.65 6.28
N TYR A 207 0.85 -11.94 5.21
CA TYR A 207 -0.04 -10.78 5.28
C TYR A 207 -1.46 -11.17 5.69
N ALA A 208 -1.96 -12.32 5.24
CA ALA A 208 -3.24 -12.87 5.70
C ALA A 208 -3.22 -13.17 7.21
N ALA A 209 -2.10 -13.70 7.72
CA ALA A 209 -1.96 -14.06 9.13
C ALA A 209 -2.09 -12.87 10.09
N PHE A 210 -1.64 -11.67 9.72
CA PHE A 210 -1.81 -10.48 10.58
C PHE A 210 -3.06 -9.65 10.29
N ASN A 211 -3.88 -10.07 9.33
CA ASN A 211 -5.19 -9.46 9.16
C ASN A 211 -6.08 -9.75 10.39
N LYS A 212 -7.05 -8.84 10.65
CA LYS A 212 -8.02 -9.04 11.73
C LYS A 212 -8.97 -10.21 11.45
N ASP A 213 -9.30 -10.43 10.17
CA ASP A 213 -10.19 -11.49 9.72
C ASP A 213 -9.42 -12.80 9.58
N ASP A 214 -10.08 -13.92 9.85
CA ASP A 214 -9.47 -15.24 9.63
C ASP A 214 -9.60 -15.66 8.16
N PHE A 215 -8.47 -15.69 7.48
CA PHE A 215 -8.40 -16.08 6.07
C PHE A 215 -8.30 -17.58 5.83
N SER A 216 -8.14 -18.39 6.88
CA SER A 216 -7.90 -19.84 6.74
C SER A 216 -9.00 -20.59 6.00
N GLN A 217 -10.21 -20.01 5.94
CA GLN A 217 -11.39 -20.58 5.29
C GLN A 217 -11.70 -19.94 3.93
N ILE A 218 -10.90 -18.98 3.47
CA ILE A 218 -11.12 -18.33 2.17
C ILE A 218 -10.57 -19.24 1.06
N GLU A 219 -11.45 -19.74 0.21
CA GLU A 219 -11.10 -20.62 -0.92
C GLU A 219 -11.06 -19.89 -2.27
N ALA A 220 -11.83 -18.83 -2.41
CA ALA A 220 -11.90 -18.02 -3.63
C ALA A 220 -12.37 -16.59 -3.32
N LEU A 221 -12.35 -15.72 -4.31
CA LEU A 221 -13.06 -14.45 -4.24
C LEU A 221 -14.56 -14.78 -4.21
N GLY A 222 -15.18 -14.67 -3.03
CA GLY A 222 -16.59 -14.95 -2.82
C GLY A 222 -17.51 -13.99 -3.58
N ASP A 223 -18.82 -14.02 -3.30
CA ASP A 223 -19.80 -13.09 -3.86
C ASP A 223 -19.65 -11.70 -3.23
N VAL A 224 -18.53 -11.06 -3.57
CA VAL A 224 -18.21 -9.72 -3.09
C VAL A 224 -19.11 -8.72 -3.80
N LYS A 225 -19.92 -8.02 -3.01
CA LYS A 225 -20.74 -6.92 -3.52
C LYS A 225 -19.96 -5.61 -3.43
N PHE A 226 -19.66 -5.03 -4.57
CA PHE A 226 -19.11 -3.68 -4.66
C PHE A 226 -20.25 -2.68 -4.83
N ASP A 227 -20.16 -1.57 -4.11
CA ASP A 227 -21.08 -0.45 -4.30
C ASP A 227 -20.73 0.29 -5.59
N LEU A 228 -21.64 0.36 -6.53
CA LEU A 228 -21.44 1.00 -7.83
C LEU A 228 -21.21 2.51 -7.71
N SER A 229 -21.79 3.17 -6.70
CA SER A 229 -21.54 4.59 -6.45
C SER A 229 -20.10 4.83 -5.97
N GLN A 230 -19.60 3.99 -5.07
CA GLN A 230 -18.20 3.99 -4.64
C GLN A 230 -17.25 3.63 -5.78
N PHE A 231 -17.65 2.69 -6.66
CA PHE A 231 -16.86 2.33 -7.83
C PHE A 231 -16.65 3.54 -8.75
N LYS A 232 -17.69 4.30 -9.03
CA LYS A 232 -17.61 5.54 -9.82
C LYS A 232 -16.76 6.60 -9.12
N ALA A 233 -17.04 6.87 -7.85
CA ALA A 233 -16.38 7.95 -7.12
C ALA A 233 -14.91 7.66 -6.77
N GLN A 234 -14.57 6.41 -6.44
CA GLN A 234 -13.24 6.07 -5.92
C GLN A 234 -12.30 5.50 -6.97
N LEU A 235 -12.81 4.86 -8.02
CA LEU A 235 -11.98 4.31 -9.08
C LEU A 235 -12.09 5.10 -10.37
N ILE A 236 -13.28 5.21 -10.97
CA ILE A 236 -13.43 5.84 -12.30
C ILE A 236 -12.88 7.27 -12.28
N ALA A 237 -13.10 8.02 -11.21
CA ALA A 237 -12.55 9.37 -11.05
C ALA A 237 -11.00 9.44 -11.02
N THR A 238 -10.31 8.30 -10.89
CA THR A 238 -8.84 8.21 -10.90
C THR A 238 -8.27 7.70 -12.22
N LEU A 239 -9.13 7.32 -13.17
CA LEU A 239 -8.77 6.83 -14.50
C LEU A 239 -8.79 7.98 -15.52
N PRO A 240 -8.10 7.83 -16.67
CA PRO A 240 -8.25 8.77 -17.78
C PRO A 240 -9.70 8.80 -18.29
N ALA A 241 -10.21 9.98 -18.60
CA ALA A 241 -11.54 10.10 -19.20
C ALA A 241 -11.61 9.30 -20.53
N GLY A 242 -12.69 8.55 -20.72
CA GLY A 242 -12.89 7.72 -21.90
C GLY A 242 -12.05 6.43 -21.95
N SER A 243 -11.25 6.12 -20.93
CA SER A 243 -10.48 4.86 -20.88
C SER A 243 -11.35 3.61 -20.72
N ILE A 244 -12.58 3.77 -20.22
CA ILE A 244 -13.54 2.69 -20.07
C ILE A 244 -14.61 2.84 -21.16
N THR A 245 -14.72 1.82 -22.02
CA THR A 245 -15.72 1.76 -23.10
C THR A 245 -17.00 1.04 -22.69
N LEU A 246 -16.94 0.24 -21.63
CA LEU A 246 -18.08 -0.47 -21.04
C LEU A 246 -18.87 0.44 -20.09
N SER A 247 -20.10 0.10 -19.81
CA SER A 247 -20.80 0.73 -18.69
C SER A 247 -20.06 0.46 -17.38
N PRO A 248 -20.18 1.33 -16.37
CA PRO A 248 -19.52 1.12 -15.08
C PRO A 248 -19.83 -0.23 -14.42
N GLU A 249 -21.05 -0.73 -14.59
CA GLU A 249 -21.50 -2.00 -14.05
C GLU A 249 -20.86 -3.19 -14.80
N GLU A 250 -20.88 -3.16 -16.13
CA GLU A 250 -20.22 -4.18 -16.96
C GLU A 250 -18.70 -4.21 -16.69
N TYR A 251 -18.07 -3.06 -16.55
CA TYR A 251 -16.64 -2.99 -16.25
C TYR A 251 -16.32 -3.55 -14.87
N LEU A 252 -17.14 -3.22 -13.85
CA LEU A 252 -17.01 -3.78 -12.51
C LEU A 252 -17.11 -5.31 -12.52
N ASN A 253 -18.16 -5.84 -13.19
CA ASN A 253 -18.39 -7.28 -13.30
C ASN A 253 -17.26 -8.00 -14.04
N LYS A 254 -16.72 -7.37 -15.08
CA LYS A 254 -15.51 -7.86 -15.79
C LYS A 254 -14.33 -7.98 -14.85
N LEU A 255 -13.99 -6.92 -14.08
CA LEU A 255 -12.86 -6.94 -13.15
C LEU A 255 -13.02 -8.05 -12.09
N ILE A 256 -14.24 -8.24 -11.57
CA ILE A 256 -14.54 -9.27 -10.57
C ILE A 256 -14.32 -10.66 -11.17
N SER A 257 -14.88 -10.93 -12.37
CA SER A 257 -14.74 -12.23 -13.04
C SER A 257 -13.28 -12.56 -13.33
N GLU A 258 -12.55 -11.63 -13.93
CA GLU A 258 -11.15 -11.81 -14.30
C GLU A 258 -10.22 -11.96 -13.08
N CYS A 259 -10.51 -11.26 -11.98
CA CYS A 259 -9.80 -11.48 -10.71
C CYS A 259 -10.11 -12.86 -10.13
N ARG A 260 -11.38 -13.28 -10.14
CA ARG A 260 -11.80 -14.60 -9.62
C ARG A 260 -11.10 -15.75 -10.34
N GLU A 261 -10.98 -15.67 -11.66
CA GLU A 261 -10.32 -16.68 -12.49
C GLU A 261 -8.82 -16.84 -12.19
N LYS A 262 -8.13 -15.74 -11.83
CA LYS A 262 -6.67 -15.73 -11.65
C LYS A 262 -6.19 -15.77 -10.19
N LEU A 263 -7.09 -15.68 -9.23
CA LEU A 263 -6.73 -15.77 -7.81
C LEU A 263 -6.29 -17.16 -7.36
N ASP A 264 -6.41 -18.20 -8.23
CA ASP A 264 -5.88 -19.55 -8.03
C ASP A 264 -4.35 -19.57 -7.80
N ILE A 265 -3.66 -18.51 -8.16
CA ILE A 265 -2.23 -18.35 -7.89
C ILE A 265 -1.92 -18.30 -6.38
N ILE A 266 -2.85 -17.78 -5.58
CA ILE A 266 -2.71 -17.60 -4.12
C ILE A 266 -3.77 -18.35 -3.29
N LEU A 267 -4.89 -18.75 -3.88
CA LEU A 267 -5.98 -19.47 -3.24
C LEU A 267 -6.28 -20.79 -4.02
N PRO A 268 -6.80 -21.82 -3.35
CA PRO A 268 -6.93 -21.93 -1.90
C PRO A 268 -5.56 -22.03 -1.21
N PHE A 269 -5.53 -21.73 0.10
CA PHE A 269 -4.35 -22.01 0.91
C PHE A 269 -4.07 -23.52 0.96
N SER A 270 -2.78 -23.90 0.95
CA SER A 270 -2.35 -25.26 1.23
C SER A 270 -2.63 -25.65 2.69
N ASP A 271 -2.57 -26.94 3.01
CA ASP A 271 -2.79 -27.40 4.38
C ASP A 271 -1.75 -26.82 5.35
N SER A 272 -0.49 -26.69 4.93
CA SER A 272 0.56 -26.05 5.72
C SER A 272 0.27 -24.58 5.98
N GLU A 273 -0.11 -23.81 4.96
CA GLU A 273 -0.50 -22.40 5.09
C GLU A 273 -1.75 -22.23 5.96
N LYS A 274 -2.77 -23.08 5.80
CA LYS A 274 -3.96 -23.11 6.66
C LYS A 274 -3.60 -23.36 8.13
N ASN A 275 -2.67 -24.29 8.38
CA ASN A 275 -2.20 -24.58 9.74
C ASN A 275 -1.44 -23.40 10.33
N PHE A 276 -0.57 -22.73 9.55
CA PHE A 276 0.09 -21.50 9.98
C PHE A 276 -0.93 -20.41 10.40
N LEU A 277 -1.93 -20.16 9.56
CA LEU A 277 -2.99 -19.19 9.86
C LEU A 277 -3.75 -19.55 11.14
N LYS A 278 -4.09 -20.83 11.34
CA LYS A 278 -4.76 -21.32 12.57
C LYS A 278 -3.87 -21.15 13.81
N GLU A 279 -2.59 -21.49 13.71
CA GLU A 279 -1.65 -21.33 14.83
C GLU A 279 -1.55 -19.85 15.25
N VAL A 280 -1.42 -18.93 14.30
CA VAL A 280 -1.41 -17.49 14.60
C VAL A 280 -2.74 -17.03 15.20
N ASN A 281 -3.88 -17.43 14.61
CA ASN A 281 -5.19 -16.92 14.98
C ASN A 281 -5.74 -17.50 16.30
N PHE A 282 -5.43 -18.77 16.60
CA PHE A 282 -6.05 -19.48 17.73
C PHE A 282 -5.08 -19.80 18.85
N THR A 283 -3.80 -20.04 18.58
CA THR A 283 -2.81 -20.35 19.62
C THR A 283 -1.89 -19.19 19.95
N GLY A 284 -1.71 -18.27 19.00
CA GLY A 284 -0.76 -17.17 19.11
C GLY A 284 0.68 -17.64 18.94
N ASN A 285 0.94 -18.70 18.18
CA ASN A 285 2.27 -19.18 17.86
C ASN A 285 2.63 -18.86 16.41
N ILE A 286 3.93 -18.63 16.16
CA ILE A 286 4.47 -18.35 14.83
C ILE A 286 5.42 -19.49 14.46
N TYR A 287 5.05 -20.27 13.45
CA TYR A 287 5.84 -21.37 12.88
C TYR A 287 6.16 -21.05 11.41
N PRO A 288 7.19 -20.22 11.13
CA PRO A 288 7.50 -19.76 9.78
C PRO A 288 7.81 -20.87 8.79
N GLU A 289 8.32 -22.00 9.27
CA GLU A 289 8.60 -23.22 8.50
C GLU A 289 7.36 -23.83 7.82
N MET A 290 6.17 -23.50 8.28
CA MET A 290 4.91 -23.85 7.60
C MET A 290 4.64 -23.00 6.35
N VAL A 291 5.35 -21.88 6.20
CA VAL A 291 5.14 -20.90 5.12
C VAL A 291 6.28 -20.95 4.10
N SER A 292 7.53 -21.06 4.56
CA SER A 292 8.71 -20.99 3.71
C SER A 292 9.81 -21.96 4.17
N GLU A 293 10.55 -22.48 3.20
CA GLU A 293 11.81 -23.24 3.43
C GLU A 293 13.04 -22.31 3.47
N ASP A 294 12.91 -21.04 3.04
CA ASP A 294 13.98 -20.04 3.05
C ASP A 294 14.20 -19.50 4.46
N GLU A 295 15.40 -19.68 5.01
CA GLU A 295 15.75 -19.26 6.37
C GLU A 295 15.62 -17.73 6.56
N SER A 296 15.96 -16.95 5.54
CA SER A 296 15.85 -15.48 5.58
C SER A 296 14.38 -15.06 5.64
N MET A 297 13.50 -15.68 4.83
CA MET A 297 12.07 -15.44 4.88
C MET A 297 11.49 -15.87 6.24
N GLN A 298 11.87 -17.05 6.76
CA GLN A 298 11.45 -17.51 8.09
C GLN A 298 11.85 -16.50 9.19
N MET A 299 13.07 -15.97 9.12
CA MET A 299 13.54 -14.95 10.07
C MET A 299 12.71 -13.68 9.98
N ASN A 300 12.40 -13.19 8.78
CA ASN A 300 11.59 -12.00 8.56
C ASN A 300 10.15 -12.22 9.07
N ILE A 301 9.54 -13.39 8.82
CA ILE A 301 8.22 -13.75 9.34
C ILE A 301 8.23 -13.76 10.88
N ARG A 302 9.22 -14.40 11.50
CA ARG A 302 9.35 -14.50 12.96
C ARG A 302 9.49 -13.13 13.62
N ASN A 303 10.20 -12.23 12.98
CA ASN A 303 10.47 -10.87 13.47
C ASN A 303 9.39 -9.85 13.07
N GLN A 304 8.31 -10.27 12.40
CA GLN A 304 7.25 -9.38 11.93
C GLN A 304 6.45 -8.80 13.12
N PRO A 305 6.51 -7.47 13.37
CA PRO A 305 5.90 -6.89 14.56
C PRO A 305 4.37 -7.03 14.60
N MET A 306 3.70 -7.01 13.43
CA MET A 306 2.25 -7.22 13.35
C MET A 306 1.86 -8.64 13.79
N LEU A 307 2.62 -9.66 13.38
CA LEU A 307 2.38 -11.04 13.84
C LEU A 307 2.62 -11.16 15.34
N ALA A 308 3.74 -10.65 15.83
CA ALA A 308 4.07 -10.67 17.26
C ALA A 308 2.99 -10.01 18.11
N TRP A 309 2.49 -8.84 17.67
CA TRP A 309 1.40 -8.14 18.34
C TRP A 309 0.10 -8.93 18.31
N LYS A 310 -0.29 -9.51 17.16
CA LYS A 310 -1.50 -10.33 17.04
C LYS A 310 -1.40 -11.57 17.95
N CYS A 311 -0.28 -12.28 17.93
CA CYS A 311 -0.05 -13.46 18.76
C CYS A 311 -0.13 -13.14 20.26
N LEU A 312 0.44 -12.00 20.68
CA LEU A 312 0.32 -11.53 22.06
C LEU A 312 -1.14 -11.30 22.47
N ASN A 313 -1.93 -10.65 21.58
CA ASN A 313 -3.35 -10.42 21.85
C ASN A 313 -4.14 -11.73 21.95
N VAL A 314 -3.87 -12.71 21.08
CA VAL A 314 -4.50 -14.04 21.14
C VAL A 314 -4.17 -14.74 22.47
N LYS A 315 -2.91 -14.74 22.89
CA LYS A 315 -2.50 -15.32 24.17
C LYS A 315 -3.16 -14.65 25.36
N ASN A 316 -3.19 -13.32 25.38
CA ASN A 316 -3.84 -12.53 26.43
C ASN A 316 -5.36 -12.77 26.50
N TYR A 317 -6.01 -12.92 25.35
CA TYR A 317 -7.43 -13.25 25.29
C TYR A 317 -7.71 -14.64 25.89
N ARG A 318 -6.94 -15.66 25.52
CA ARG A 318 -7.07 -17.02 26.04
C ARG A 318 -6.79 -17.13 27.56
N SER A 319 -5.83 -16.35 28.06
CA SER A 319 -5.50 -16.37 29.50
C SER A 319 -6.64 -15.78 30.38
N LYS A 320 -7.49 -14.93 29.79
CA LYS A 320 -8.66 -14.35 30.49
C LYS A 320 -9.90 -15.25 30.45
N GLN A 321 -9.88 -16.32 29.64
CA GLN A 321 -10.98 -17.29 29.55
C GLN A 321 -10.74 -18.55 30.41
N LYS A 322 -9.54 -18.70 30.94
CA LYS A 322 -9.18 -19.72 31.96
C LYS A 322 -9.31 -19.12 33.36
#